data_7d16f90ead83dd375c8578c333a38395
#
_entry.id   7d16f90ead83dd375c8578c333a38395
#
_cell.length_a   1.000
_cell.length_b   1.000
_cell.length_c   1.000
_cell.angle_alpha   90.00
_cell.angle_beta   90.00
_cell.angle_gamma   90.00
#
_symmetry.space_group_name_H-M   'P 1'
#
loop_
_entity.id
_entity.type
_entity.pdbx_description
1 polymer ?
#
loop_
_entity_poly.entity_id
_entity_poly.type
_entity_poly.pdbx_seq_one_letter_code
_entity_poly.pdbx_strand_id
1 'polypeptide(L)'
;MNTEQFVIAYDVEQDRLRAILPDGFVSLRPVLRINAEIQNGDNGYIEFNTAVEKDGIKGWLNIGYWNGVPFERKGKTVTFRTDFLDISFTGVGIKGACPAEKDNSGCYFIEDTIRLRKPEIISSDKEFCDCEFRWTLSENNAHGKSIGKTLPAVPTEITNIYPKEEFTVINAAEIPCNQVLGAYVVRFER
;
A
#
# COMPACT_ATOMS: atom_id res chain seq x y z
N MET A 1 10.02 -18.51 -4.61
CA MET A 1 8.74 -18.08 -5.28
C MET A 1 9.05 -16.87 -6.14
N ASN A 2 8.88 -17.01 -7.47
CA ASN A 2 9.10 -15.90 -8.39
C ASN A 2 8.01 -14.84 -8.20
N THR A 3 8.40 -13.58 -8.00
CA THR A 3 7.48 -12.48 -7.75
C THR A 3 7.78 -11.32 -8.69
N GLU A 4 6.75 -10.83 -9.38
CA GLU A 4 6.73 -9.51 -10.01
C GLU A 4 5.91 -8.59 -9.11
N GLN A 5 6.55 -7.59 -8.50
CA GLN A 5 5.87 -6.62 -7.64
C GLN A 5 5.78 -5.27 -8.35
N PHE A 6 4.55 -4.84 -8.58
CA PHE A 6 4.19 -3.54 -9.13
C PHE A 6 3.86 -2.60 -7.99
N VAL A 7 4.47 -1.45 -7.96
CA VAL A 7 4.33 -0.48 -6.87
C VAL A 7 3.89 0.86 -7.43
N ILE A 8 2.91 1.48 -6.82
CA ILE A 8 2.61 2.90 -6.97
C ILE A 8 2.58 3.56 -5.60
N ALA A 9 3.25 4.69 -5.48
CA ALA A 9 3.15 5.59 -4.35
C ALA A 9 2.56 6.92 -4.79
N TYR A 10 1.64 7.47 -4.00
CA TYR A 10 1.01 8.74 -4.27
C TYR A 10 0.91 9.60 -3.01
N ASP A 11 1.01 10.91 -3.24
CA ASP A 11 0.90 11.93 -2.21
C ASP A 11 -0.55 12.20 -1.85
N VAL A 12 -0.80 12.40 -0.56
CA VAL A 12 -2.11 12.71 0.00
C VAL A 12 -1.98 13.78 1.08
N GLU A 13 -3.08 14.28 1.59
CA GLU A 13 -3.06 15.20 2.72
C GLU A 13 -2.71 14.45 4.01
N GLN A 14 -1.58 14.84 4.66
CA GLN A 14 -1.05 14.12 5.83
C GLN A 14 -2.00 14.15 7.04
N ASP A 15 -2.74 15.23 7.24
CA ASP A 15 -3.68 15.32 8.36
C ASP A 15 -4.89 14.39 8.19
N ARG A 16 -5.27 14.07 6.94
CA ARG A 16 -6.24 13.02 6.65
C ARG A 16 -5.71 11.64 7.06
N LEU A 17 -4.45 11.33 6.73
CA LEU A 17 -3.81 10.10 7.21
C LEU A 17 -3.74 10.03 8.74
N ARG A 18 -3.36 11.12 9.39
CA ARG A 18 -3.31 11.19 10.86
C ARG A 18 -4.66 10.92 11.49
N ALA A 19 -5.73 11.40 10.86
CA ALA A 19 -7.09 11.20 11.35
C ALA A 19 -7.52 9.72 11.40
N ILE A 20 -7.02 8.88 10.50
CA ILE A 20 -7.37 7.45 10.43
C ILE A 20 -6.36 6.53 11.12
N LEU A 21 -5.13 6.97 11.41
CA LEU A 21 -4.10 6.09 11.97
C LEU A 21 -4.52 5.56 13.35
N PRO A 22 -4.28 4.25 13.61
CA PRO A 22 -4.54 3.69 14.95
C PRO A 22 -3.53 4.21 15.97
N ASP A 23 -3.88 4.08 17.24
CA ASP A 23 -3.06 4.53 18.35
C ASP A 23 -1.66 3.89 18.34
N GLY A 24 -0.68 4.70 18.71
CA GLY A 24 0.73 4.30 18.76
C GLY A 24 1.44 4.33 17.42
N PHE A 25 0.75 4.70 16.33
CA PHE A 25 1.37 4.95 15.02
C PHE A 25 1.44 6.43 14.70
N VAL A 26 2.56 6.87 14.17
CA VAL A 26 2.79 8.24 13.72
C VAL A 26 2.99 8.24 12.21
N SER A 27 2.29 9.12 11.47
CA SER A 27 2.51 9.28 10.04
C SER A 27 3.90 9.87 9.77
N LEU A 28 4.73 9.16 9.02
CA LEU A 28 6.06 9.64 8.62
C LEU A 28 6.01 10.60 7.44
N ARG A 29 5.13 10.32 6.49
CA ARG A 29 5.04 11.00 5.20
C ARG A 29 3.59 10.97 4.70
N PRO A 30 3.17 11.97 3.92
CA PRO A 30 1.84 12.01 3.31
C PRO A 30 1.74 11.04 2.12
N VAL A 31 2.00 9.75 2.33
CA VAL A 31 2.09 8.77 1.26
C VAL A 31 1.17 7.58 1.51
N LEU A 32 0.37 7.25 0.51
CA LEU A 32 -0.30 5.96 0.35
C LEU A 32 0.39 5.16 -0.77
N ARG A 33 0.49 3.86 -0.59
CA ARG A 33 1.16 2.95 -1.51
C ARG A 33 0.30 1.72 -1.79
N ILE A 34 0.13 1.40 -3.07
CA ILE A 34 -0.46 0.14 -3.52
C ILE A 34 0.68 -0.73 -4.07
N ASN A 35 0.83 -1.92 -3.53
CA ASN A 35 1.65 -2.97 -4.10
C ASN A 35 0.73 -4.01 -4.73
N ALA A 36 0.93 -4.33 -5.99
CA ALA A 36 0.25 -5.42 -6.66
C ALA A 36 1.29 -6.45 -7.11
N GLU A 37 1.05 -7.73 -6.92
CA GLU A 37 2.01 -8.78 -7.22
C GLU A 37 1.41 -9.84 -8.14
N ILE A 38 2.28 -10.39 -8.99
CA ILE A 38 2.05 -11.66 -9.66
C ILE A 38 3.08 -12.66 -9.08
N GLN A 39 2.57 -13.66 -8.38
CA GLN A 39 3.36 -14.67 -7.71
C GLN A 39 3.33 -15.96 -8.54
N ASN A 40 4.50 -16.54 -8.85
CA ASN A 40 4.69 -17.72 -9.70
C ASN A 40 4.01 -17.63 -11.09
N GLY A 41 3.65 -16.42 -11.53
CA GLY A 41 3.05 -16.17 -12.85
C GLY A 41 1.53 -16.30 -12.93
N ASP A 42 0.85 -16.78 -11.90
CA ASP A 42 -0.59 -17.10 -11.93
C ASP A 42 -1.40 -16.60 -10.72
N ASN A 43 -0.77 -16.28 -9.60
CA ASN A 43 -1.47 -15.82 -8.42
C ASN A 43 -1.31 -14.31 -8.22
N GLY A 44 -2.39 -13.56 -8.31
CA GLY A 44 -2.42 -12.13 -8.06
C GLY A 44 -2.60 -11.81 -6.58
N TYR A 45 -1.92 -10.76 -6.13
CA TYR A 45 -1.98 -10.25 -4.76
C TYR A 45 -1.95 -8.73 -4.78
N ILE A 46 -2.69 -8.08 -3.89
CA ILE A 46 -2.64 -6.62 -3.69
C ILE A 46 -2.54 -6.33 -2.21
N GLU A 47 -1.75 -5.31 -1.86
CA GLU A 47 -1.72 -4.72 -0.52
C GLU A 47 -1.70 -3.19 -0.59
N PHE A 48 -2.26 -2.57 0.44
CA PHE A 48 -2.40 -1.12 0.60
C PHE A 48 -1.73 -0.69 1.89
N ASN A 49 -0.82 0.30 1.80
CA ASN A 49 0.08 0.65 2.89
C ASN A 49 0.26 2.16 3.04
N THR A 50 0.65 2.59 4.24
CA THR A 50 1.14 3.95 4.52
C THR A 50 2.43 3.93 5.34
N ALA A 51 3.25 4.97 5.19
CA ALA A 51 4.53 5.08 5.90
C ALA A 51 4.32 5.59 7.34
N VAL A 52 4.82 4.84 8.32
CA VAL A 52 4.60 5.12 9.74
C VAL A 52 5.85 4.90 10.58
N GLU A 53 5.82 5.46 11.79
CA GLU A 53 6.72 5.10 12.88
C GLU A 53 5.89 4.60 14.06
N LYS A 54 6.36 3.55 14.73
CA LYS A 54 5.83 3.04 15.99
C LYS A 54 6.98 2.66 16.91
N ASP A 55 6.98 3.19 18.13
CA ASP A 55 8.00 2.93 19.15
C ASP A 55 9.44 3.15 18.64
N GLY A 56 9.65 4.20 17.82
CA GLY A 56 10.92 4.55 17.21
C GLY A 56 11.34 3.70 16.01
N ILE A 57 10.49 2.74 15.57
CA ILE A 57 10.76 1.87 14.43
C ILE A 57 9.94 2.34 13.24
N LYS A 58 10.63 2.74 12.16
CA LYS A 58 10.03 3.21 10.91
C LYS A 58 9.73 2.07 9.97
N GLY A 59 8.59 2.12 9.30
CA GLY A 59 8.17 1.10 8.36
C GLY A 59 6.88 1.46 7.63
N TRP A 60 6.29 0.44 7.00
CA TRP A 60 4.98 0.54 6.37
C TRP A 60 3.92 -0.08 7.27
N LEU A 61 2.76 0.54 7.35
CA LEU A 61 1.58 -0.04 8.00
C LEU A 61 0.65 -0.57 6.91
N ASN A 62 0.38 -1.87 6.96
CA ASN A 62 -0.60 -2.50 6.08
C ASN A 62 -2.01 -2.07 6.51
N ILE A 63 -2.75 -1.49 5.57
CA ILE A 63 -4.15 -1.08 5.75
C ILE A 63 -5.07 -2.24 5.37
N GLY A 64 -4.71 -2.98 4.32
CA GLY A 64 -5.42 -4.17 3.88
C GLY A 64 -4.66 -4.92 2.77
N TYR A 65 -4.99 -6.21 2.59
CA TYR A 65 -4.46 -7.02 1.52
C TYR A 65 -5.48 -8.04 0.99
N TRP A 66 -5.31 -8.42 -0.28
CA TRP A 66 -6.18 -9.36 -0.99
C TRP A 66 -5.34 -10.39 -1.73
N ASN A 67 -5.73 -11.66 -1.61
CA ASN A 67 -5.13 -12.79 -2.31
C ASN A 67 -6.04 -13.28 -3.45
N GLY A 68 -5.46 -13.93 -4.45
CA GLY A 68 -6.22 -14.49 -5.56
C GLY A 68 -6.83 -13.41 -6.46
N VAL A 69 -6.17 -12.26 -6.55
CA VAL A 69 -6.64 -11.13 -7.34
C VAL A 69 -6.50 -11.42 -8.83
N PRO A 70 -7.57 -11.30 -9.63
CA PRO A 70 -7.47 -11.49 -11.07
C PRO A 70 -6.63 -10.39 -11.73
N PHE A 71 -5.85 -10.79 -12.73
CA PHE A 71 -5.06 -9.86 -13.53
C PHE A 71 -5.03 -10.26 -15.01
N GLU A 72 -4.74 -9.30 -15.86
CA GLU A 72 -4.57 -9.48 -17.29
C GLU A 72 -3.25 -8.82 -17.72
N ARG A 73 -2.55 -9.47 -18.67
CA ARG A 73 -1.35 -8.90 -19.30
C ARG A 73 -1.57 -8.70 -20.79
N LYS A 74 -1.36 -7.48 -21.27
CA LYS A 74 -1.37 -7.11 -22.69
C LYS A 74 -0.08 -6.36 -23.05
N GLY A 75 0.85 -7.04 -23.69
CA GLY A 75 2.14 -6.47 -24.01
C GLY A 75 2.89 -6.03 -22.75
N LYS A 76 3.19 -4.74 -22.63
CA LYS A 76 3.88 -4.14 -21.45
C LYS A 76 2.93 -3.70 -20.35
N THR A 77 1.62 -3.85 -20.54
CA THR A 77 0.62 -3.42 -19.57
C THR A 77 0.13 -4.62 -18.78
N VAL A 78 0.12 -4.48 -17.46
CA VAL A 78 -0.52 -5.40 -16.51
C VAL A 78 -1.65 -4.66 -15.82
N THR A 79 -2.84 -5.24 -15.85
CA THR A 79 -4.03 -4.69 -15.24
C THR A 79 -4.57 -5.66 -14.20
N PHE A 80 -4.76 -5.18 -12.99
CA PHE A 80 -5.53 -5.86 -11.94
C PHE A 80 -6.91 -5.19 -11.90
N ARG A 81 -7.95 -5.98 -12.14
CA ARG A 81 -9.32 -5.48 -12.16
C ARG A 81 -10.18 -6.30 -11.21
N THR A 82 -10.66 -5.64 -10.18
CA THR A 82 -11.45 -6.24 -9.12
C THR A 82 -12.73 -5.41 -8.91
N ASP A 83 -13.58 -5.86 -8.01
CA ASP A 83 -14.75 -5.09 -7.56
C ASP A 83 -14.37 -3.94 -6.60
N PHE A 84 -13.13 -3.91 -6.09
CA PHE A 84 -12.66 -2.88 -5.15
C PHE A 84 -11.58 -1.96 -5.71
N LEU A 85 -10.86 -2.35 -6.78
CA LEU A 85 -9.77 -1.57 -7.37
C LEU A 85 -9.58 -1.92 -8.85
N ASP A 86 -9.53 -0.89 -9.69
CA ASP A 86 -8.97 -0.96 -11.05
C ASP A 86 -7.58 -0.33 -11.03
N ILE A 87 -6.54 -1.08 -11.41
CA ILE A 87 -5.18 -0.56 -11.48
C ILE A 87 -4.42 -1.17 -12.66
N SER A 88 -3.72 -0.31 -13.41
CA SER A 88 -2.91 -0.70 -14.57
C SER A 88 -1.52 -0.13 -14.49
N PHE A 89 -0.53 -0.96 -14.77
CA PHE A 89 0.87 -0.58 -14.87
C PHE A 89 1.38 -0.84 -16.29
N THR A 90 1.95 0.17 -16.93
CA THR A 90 2.56 0.04 -18.26
C THR A 90 4.05 0.32 -18.18
N GLY A 91 4.88 -0.69 -18.44
CA GLY A 91 6.33 -0.54 -18.44
C GLY A 91 6.82 0.41 -19.52
N VAL A 92 7.65 1.40 -19.14
CA VAL A 92 8.16 2.43 -20.06
C VAL A 92 9.54 2.08 -20.63
N GLY A 93 10.13 0.94 -20.24
CA GLY A 93 11.41 0.47 -20.73
C GLY A 93 12.63 1.18 -20.11
N ILE A 94 12.42 2.05 -19.14
CA ILE A 94 13.49 2.74 -18.40
C ILE A 94 13.71 2.00 -17.08
N LYS A 95 14.98 1.64 -16.80
CA LYS A 95 15.39 0.95 -15.58
C LYS A 95 16.18 1.86 -14.66
N GLY A 96 16.11 1.59 -13.38
CA GLY A 96 16.90 2.28 -12.36
C GLY A 96 17.13 1.39 -11.15
N ALA A 97 18.09 1.76 -10.31
CA ALA A 97 18.32 1.05 -9.05
C ALA A 97 17.05 1.04 -8.19
N CYS A 98 16.84 -0.07 -7.49
CA CYS A 98 15.87 -0.14 -6.42
C CYS A 98 16.61 0.14 -5.10
N PRO A 99 16.70 1.40 -4.66
CA PRO A 99 17.40 1.72 -3.43
C PRO A 99 16.69 1.06 -2.26
N ALA A 100 17.47 0.52 -1.33
CA ALA A 100 16.93 0.15 -0.03
C ALA A 100 16.29 1.39 0.59
N GLU A 101 15.03 1.31 0.96
CA GLU A 101 14.36 2.41 1.65
C GLU A 101 14.99 2.56 3.04
N LYS A 102 15.68 3.68 3.26
CA LYS A 102 16.45 3.94 4.50
C LYS A 102 15.60 3.89 5.77
N ASP A 103 14.31 4.12 5.63
CA ASP A 103 13.34 4.19 6.72
C ASP A 103 12.40 2.97 6.77
N ASN A 104 12.78 1.86 6.13
CA ASN A 104 11.95 0.67 6.06
C ASN A 104 12.54 -0.47 6.89
N SER A 105 12.11 -0.58 8.15
CA SER A 105 12.44 -1.74 8.99
C SER A 105 11.49 -2.91 8.78
N GLY A 106 10.43 -2.73 7.99
CA GLY A 106 9.46 -3.76 7.66
C GLY A 106 8.05 -3.24 7.43
N CYS A 107 7.11 -4.16 7.43
CA CYS A 107 5.69 -3.86 7.30
C CYS A 107 4.93 -4.34 8.54
N TYR A 108 4.20 -3.43 9.16
CA TYR A 108 3.31 -3.71 10.29
C TYR A 108 1.98 -4.27 9.77
N PHE A 109 1.54 -5.36 10.38
CA PHE A 109 0.22 -5.94 10.19
C PHE A 109 -0.54 -5.91 11.52
N ILE A 110 -1.77 -5.41 11.49
CA ILE A 110 -2.67 -5.41 12.64
C ILE A 110 -3.66 -6.56 12.45
N GLU A 111 -3.41 -7.63 13.17
CA GLU A 111 -4.29 -8.80 13.25
C GLU A 111 -4.83 -8.90 14.68
N ASP A 112 -4.68 -10.05 15.35
CA ASP A 112 -4.95 -10.16 16.79
C ASP A 112 -3.91 -9.40 17.63
N THR A 113 -2.70 -9.27 17.09
CA THR A 113 -1.59 -8.49 17.63
C THR A 113 -0.92 -7.71 16.51
N ILE A 114 -0.20 -6.62 16.87
CA ILE A 114 0.62 -5.88 15.91
C ILE A 114 1.89 -6.71 15.63
N ARG A 115 2.11 -7.07 14.37
CA ARG A 115 3.27 -7.82 13.91
C ARG A 115 4.09 -6.99 12.94
N LEU A 116 5.39 -6.92 13.14
CA LEU A 116 6.34 -6.33 12.19
C LEU A 116 6.98 -7.47 11.38
N ARG A 117 6.66 -7.54 10.10
CA ARG A 117 7.34 -8.42 9.13
C ARG A 117 8.57 -7.69 8.58
N LYS A 118 9.72 -8.36 8.57
CA LYS A 118 10.96 -7.79 8.03
C LYS A 118 10.81 -7.45 6.55
N PRO A 119 11.51 -6.40 6.07
CA PRO A 119 11.49 -6.05 4.65
C PRO A 119 12.18 -7.14 3.84
N GLU A 120 11.76 -7.29 2.60
CA GLU A 120 12.44 -8.14 1.64
C GLU A 120 13.70 -7.44 1.11
N ILE A 121 14.76 -8.23 0.92
CA ILE A 121 15.97 -7.74 0.26
C ILE A 121 15.77 -7.88 -1.23
N ILE A 122 15.46 -6.79 -1.91
CA ILE A 122 15.29 -6.74 -3.35
C ILE A 122 16.58 -6.20 -3.96
N SER A 123 17.30 -7.06 -4.71
CA SER A 123 18.55 -6.71 -5.37
C SER A 123 18.40 -6.40 -6.87
N SER A 124 17.20 -6.60 -7.42
CA SER A 124 16.94 -6.36 -8.84
C SER A 124 16.67 -4.90 -9.14
N ASP A 125 17.02 -4.48 -10.37
CA ASP A 125 16.66 -3.17 -10.88
C ASP A 125 15.14 -3.06 -11.01
N LYS A 126 14.62 -1.87 -10.70
CA LYS A 126 13.23 -1.53 -11.00
C LYS A 126 13.10 -1.07 -12.45
N GLU A 127 11.99 -1.40 -13.09
CA GLU A 127 11.54 -0.79 -14.33
C GLU A 127 10.44 0.22 -14.01
N PHE A 128 10.57 1.46 -14.48
CA PHE A 128 9.56 2.49 -14.28
C PHE A 128 8.30 2.18 -15.09
N CYS A 129 7.15 2.52 -14.52
CA CYS A 129 5.84 2.32 -15.13
C CYS A 129 5.05 3.62 -15.14
N ASP A 130 4.22 3.79 -16.18
CA ASP A 130 3.02 4.61 -16.08
C ASP A 130 1.97 3.82 -15.31
N CYS A 131 1.21 4.48 -14.45
CA CYS A 131 0.19 3.82 -13.64
C CYS A 131 -1.09 4.65 -13.58
N GLU A 132 -2.20 3.97 -13.80
CA GLU A 132 -3.55 4.52 -13.60
C GLU A 132 -4.27 3.64 -12.60
N PHE A 133 -4.95 4.24 -11.63
CA PHE A 133 -5.72 3.48 -10.63
C PHE A 133 -6.97 4.22 -10.18
N ARG A 134 -7.96 3.43 -9.75
CA ARG A 134 -9.20 3.93 -9.16
C ARG A 134 -9.72 2.95 -8.13
N TRP A 135 -9.94 3.41 -6.91
CA TRP A 135 -10.66 2.67 -5.88
C TRP A 135 -12.17 2.67 -6.14
N THR A 136 -12.78 1.48 -5.96
CA THR A 136 -14.23 1.26 -6.03
C THR A 136 -14.72 0.58 -4.75
N LEU A 137 -14.03 0.82 -3.64
CA LEU A 137 -14.32 0.22 -2.34
C LEU A 137 -15.71 0.62 -1.82
N SER A 138 -16.39 -0.37 -1.28
CA SER A 138 -17.65 -0.24 -0.55
C SER A 138 -17.64 -1.20 0.65
N GLU A 139 -18.56 -1.03 1.58
CA GLU A 139 -18.67 -1.94 2.73
C GLU A 139 -18.83 -3.41 2.32
N ASN A 140 -19.45 -3.68 1.16
CA ASN A 140 -19.70 -5.03 0.67
C ASN A 140 -18.46 -5.71 0.05
N ASN A 141 -17.46 -4.96 -0.39
CA ASN A 141 -16.25 -5.48 -1.04
C ASN A 141 -14.94 -5.15 -0.31
N ALA A 142 -15.02 -4.55 0.86
CA ALA A 142 -13.86 -4.26 1.73
C ALA A 142 -13.37 -5.50 2.50
N HIS A 143 -13.39 -6.70 1.90
CA HIS A 143 -13.09 -7.98 2.56
C HIS A 143 -11.60 -8.38 2.52
N GLY A 144 -10.66 -7.44 2.36
CA GLY A 144 -9.24 -7.74 2.54
C GLY A 144 -8.96 -8.25 3.96
N LYS A 145 -8.19 -9.31 4.11
CA LYS A 145 -7.67 -9.72 5.42
C LYS A 145 -6.74 -8.62 5.94
N SER A 146 -6.81 -8.28 7.19
CA SER A 146 -6.22 -7.10 7.84
C SER A 146 -6.98 -5.79 7.58
N ILE A 147 -8.29 -5.84 7.52
CA ILE A 147 -9.06 -4.68 7.92
C ILE A 147 -8.71 -4.52 9.39
N GLY A 148 -7.91 -3.49 9.69
CA GLY A 148 -7.54 -3.23 11.08
C GLY A 148 -8.80 -3.36 11.92
N LYS A 149 -8.76 -4.18 12.98
CA LYS A 149 -9.85 -4.16 13.95
C LYS A 149 -10.14 -2.70 14.19
N THR A 150 -11.40 -2.32 14.14
CA THR A 150 -11.88 -1.01 14.55
C THR A 150 -11.31 -0.72 15.93
N LEU A 151 -10.11 -0.16 15.97
CA LEU A 151 -9.53 0.28 17.22
C LEU A 151 -10.23 1.59 17.56
N PRO A 152 -10.78 1.73 18.78
CA PRO A 152 -11.45 2.95 19.14
C PRO A 152 -10.50 4.13 18.95
N ALA A 153 -10.99 5.16 18.27
CA ALA A 153 -10.26 6.39 18.09
C ALA A 153 -10.07 7.07 19.44
N VAL A 154 -8.82 7.14 19.91
CA VAL A 154 -8.47 8.00 21.04
C VAL A 154 -8.13 9.39 20.47
N PRO A 155 -8.79 10.48 20.94
CA PRO A 155 -8.45 11.82 20.52
C PRO A 155 -7.00 12.11 20.86
N THR A 156 -6.13 12.27 19.87
CA THR A 156 -4.80 12.85 20.06
C THR A 156 -4.88 14.32 19.69
N GLU A 157 -4.26 15.18 20.50
CA GLU A 157 -4.28 16.64 20.34
C GLU A 157 -3.75 17.19 19.01
N ILE A 158 -3.27 16.31 18.13
CA ILE A 158 -2.54 16.65 16.90
C ILE A 158 -3.47 16.76 15.67
N THR A 159 -4.73 16.34 15.73
CA THR A 159 -5.65 16.33 14.58
C THR A 159 -6.74 17.39 14.68
N ASN A 160 -6.35 18.66 14.88
CA ASN A 160 -7.31 19.75 15.04
C ASN A 160 -8.09 20.09 13.75
N ILE A 161 -7.74 19.54 12.59
CA ILE A 161 -8.34 19.88 11.29
C ILE A 161 -9.41 18.85 10.89
N TYR A 162 -9.18 17.56 11.15
CA TYR A 162 -10.11 16.48 10.82
C TYR A 162 -10.52 15.71 12.08
N PRO A 163 -11.79 15.34 12.22
CA PRO A 163 -12.22 14.45 13.28
C PRO A 163 -11.51 13.11 13.14
N LYS A 164 -11.30 12.43 14.27
CA LYS A 164 -10.75 11.09 14.26
C LYS A 164 -11.71 10.12 13.59
N GLU A 165 -11.22 9.32 12.66
CA GLU A 165 -11.96 8.32 11.90
C GLU A 165 -11.41 6.92 12.18
N GLU A 166 -12.18 5.90 11.86
CA GLU A 166 -11.78 4.50 12.01
C GLU A 166 -10.66 4.16 11.01
N PHE A 167 -9.73 3.30 11.44
CA PHE A 167 -8.69 2.77 10.58
C PHE A 167 -9.26 1.67 9.69
N THR A 168 -9.75 2.04 8.51
CA THR A 168 -10.33 1.15 7.51
C THR A 168 -9.74 1.38 6.14
N VAL A 169 -9.83 0.35 5.27
CA VAL A 169 -9.43 0.46 3.87
C VAL A 169 -10.24 1.53 3.15
N ILE A 170 -11.55 1.61 3.47
CA ILE A 170 -12.48 2.58 2.87
C ILE A 170 -12.03 3.99 3.19
N ASN A 171 -11.84 4.31 4.47
CA ASN A 171 -11.43 5.66 4.89
C ASN A 171 -10.07 6.05 4.29
N ALA A 172 -9.12 5.11 4.20
CA ALA A 172 -7.84 5.37 3.55
C ALA A 172 -7.97 5.59 2.04
N ALA A 173 -8.79 4.80 1.35
CA ALA A 173 -9.00 4.90 -0.09
C ALA A 173 -9.77 6.17 -0.49
N GLU A 174 -10.59 6.72 0.41
CA GLU A 174 -11.31 7.99 0.22
C GLU A 174 -10.42 9.22 0.35
N ILE A 175 -9.18 9.09 0.86
CA ILE A 175 -8.23 10.21 0.89
C ILE A 175 -7.79 10.51 -0.55
N PRO A 176 -8.05 11.73 -1.08
CA PRO A 176 -7.73 12.05 -2.46
C PRO A 176 -6.24 11.95 -2.77
N CYS A 177 -5.93 11.39 -3.94
CA CYS A 177 -4.58 11.45 -4.50
C CYS A 177 -4.30 12.87 -5.00
N ASN A 178 -3.31 13.55 -4.41
CA ASN A 178 -2.88 14.85 -4.88
C ASN A 178 -1.97 14.71 -6.09
N GLN A 179 -1.04 13.74 -6.04
CA GLN A 179 -0.04 13.54 -7.07
C GLN A 179 0.53 12.11 -6.97
N VAL A 180 0.75 11.48 -8.13
CA VAL A 180 1.54 10.24 -8.21
C VAL A 180 3.02 10.58 -8.03
N LEU A 181 3.68 9.94 -7.07
CA LEU A 181 5.10 10.13 -6.76
C LEU A 181 5.99 9.25 -7.63
N GLY A 182 5.49 8.08 -8.01
CA GLY A 182 6.18 7.16 -8.89
C GLY A 182 5.51 5.79 -8.94
N ALA A 183 5.72 5.09 -10.07
CA ALA A 183 5.32 3.71 -10.23
C ALA A 183 6.44 2.90 -10.88
N TYR A 184 6.57 1.64 -10.49
CA TYR A 184 7.59 0.74 -11.00
C TYR A 184 7.23 -0.73 -10.79
N VAL A 185 7.94 -1.60 -11.48
CA VAL A 185 7.93 -3.04 -11.24
C VAL A 185 9.33 -3.52 -10.87
N VAL A 186 9.41 -4.42 -9.90
CA VAL A 186 10.60 -5.20 -9.54
C VAL A 186 10.31 -6.68 -9.65
N ARG A 187 11.34 -7.48 -9.95
CA ARG A 187 11.23 -8.94 -10.08
C ARG A 187 12.25 -9.58 -9.17
N PHE A 188 11.83 -10.50 -8.34
CA PHE A 188 12.71 -11.15 -7.35
C PHE A 188 12.18 -12.53 -6.96
N GLU A 189 13.04 -13.30 -6.29
CA GLU A 189 12.67 -14.57 -5.65
C GLU A 189 12.47 -14.37 -4.13
N ARG A 190 11.38 -14.96 -3.62
CA ARG A 190 11.11 -15.15 -2.18
C ARG A 190 11.48 -16.54 -1.72
#